data_1729ddeaff26951097fa500bc4c41f67
#
_entry.id   1729ddeaff26951097fa500bc4c41f67
#
_cell.length_a   1.000
_cell.length_b   1.000
_cell.length_c   1.000
_cell.angle_alpha   90.00
_cell.angle_beta   90.00
_cell.angle_gamma   90.00
#
_symmetry.space_group_name_H-M   'P 1'
#
loop_
_entity.id
_entity.type
_entity.pdbx_description
1 polymer ?
#
loop_
_entity_poly.entity_id
_entity_poly.type
_entity_poly.pdbx_seq_one_letter_code
_entity_poly.pdbx_strand_id
1 'polypeptide(L)'
;MKKLMITLGAVAAAAVTFTAQAEETPAKTETAKPEAAETEELKEDETPLFEVALQLDVKSAYVSHNRIFSDTPVAQYDLWMQMNLPEYFGWVAVDVWANQELNKRHSSRSRGNGGKQFGGIGEFDYEIVYGNSIGPVNLTASHLWYTYPRCGWGSQKFWTVGAEYDNEFVVPSIKFFWEYAHDNKPDEAFMIDFALSRSFELTEQLSLKLTSKTTLYTSEYAKYISDGALTDTVFGGWDNGISLSYALTDNISLGAHLNYLYKLDHRVRHCPGWDSYSVDSRHGTHDGILYGGVSVSLAF
;
A
#
# COMPACT_ATOMS: atom_id res chain seq x y z
N MET A 1 17.59 -25.75 8.28
CA MET A 1 16.79 -24.65 8.86
C MET A 1 16.35 -23.76 7.68
N LYS A 2 15.16 -23.98 7.15
CA LYS A 2 14.58 -23.10 6.13
C LYS A 2 13.96 -21.92 6.89
N LYS A 3 14.55 -20.73 6.76
CA LYS A 3 14.02 -19.51 7.36
C LYS A 3 12.82 -19.06 6.53
N LEU A 4 11.68 -18.95 7.19
CA LEU A 4 10.52 -18.24 6.65
C LEU A 4 10.90 -16.75 6.59
N MET A 5 11.28 -16.26 5.41
CA MET A 5 11.48 -14.83 5.22
C MET A 5 10.12 -14.20 4.91
N ILE A 6 9.52 -13.60 5.94
CA ILE A 6 8.40 -12.69 5.73
C ILE A 6 8.98 -11.42 5.14
N THR A 7 8.86 -11.25 3.83
CA THR A 7 9.23 -9.99 3.19
C THR A 7 8.11 -8.99 3.47
N LEU A 8 8.25 -8.23 4.57
CA LEU A 8 7.42 -7.04 4.79
C LEU A 8 7.79 -6.01 3.73
N GLY A 9 7.15 -6.09 2.59
CA GLY A 9 7.17 -5.01 1.62
C GLY A 9 6.39 -3.83 2.17
N ALA A 10 6.95 -2.64 2.05
CA ALA A 10 6.35 -1.41 2.51
C ALA A 10 4.85 -1.35 2.19
N VAL A 11 4.03 -1.28 3.22
CA VAL A 11 2.60 -1.00 3.11
C VAL A 11 2.46 0.50 2.80
N ALA A 12 2.60 0.84 1.55
CA ALA A 12 2.15 2.11 1.03
C ALA A 12 0.99 1.79 0.10
N ALA A 13 -0.22 2.02 0.56
CA ALA A 13 -1.48 1.76 -0.12
C ALA A 13 -1.64 0.29 -0.59
N ALA A 14 -2.13 -0.54 0.31
CA ALA A 14 -2.88 -1.77 0.09
C ALA A 14 -2.50 -2.61 -1.14
N ALA A 15 -1.33 -3.23 -1.10
CA ALA A 15 -1.07 -4.47 -1.77
C ALA A 15 -0.15 -5.27 -0.85
N VAL A 16 -0.74 -6.05 0.03
CA VAL A 16 -0.01 -7.04 0.81
C VAL A 16 0.45 -8.11 -0.15
N THR A 17 1.72 -8.15 -0.44
CA THR A 17 2.32 -9.19 -1.27
C THR A 17 2.80 -10.29 -0.34
N PHE A 18 2.00 -11.34 -0.18
CA PHE A 18 2.50 -12.59 0.36
C PHE A 18 3.17 -13.35 -0.78
N THR A 19 4.48 -13.53 -0.74
CA THR A 19 5.17 -14.44 -1.64
C THR A 19 5.03 -15.86 -1.07
N ALA A 20 4.17 -16.66 -1.68
CA ALA A 20 4.25 -18.10 -1.52
C ALA A 20 5.55 -18.58 -2.19
N GLN A 21 6.45 -19.17 -1.42
CA GLN A 21 7.67 -19.79 -1.94
C GLN A 21 7.30 -21.03 -2.75
N ALA A 22 7.56 -20.98 -4.06
CA ALA A 22 7.53 -22.19 -4.88
C ALA A 22 8.73 -23.07 -4.50
N GLU A 23 8.48 -24.32 -4.16
CA GLU A 23 9.49 -25.35 -3.93
C GLU A 23 10.29 -25.61 -5.20
N GLU A 24 11.58 -25.35 -5.18
CA GLU A 24 12.50 -25.88 -6.19
C GLU A 24 12.63 -27.41 -5.99
N THR A 25 12.27 -28.16 -7.00
CA THR A 25 12.54 -29.61 -7.09
C THR A 25 13.98 -29.83 -7.48
N PRO A 26 14.83 -30.44 -6.65
CA PRO A 26 16.22 -30.72 -7.05
C PRO A 26 16.27 -31.91 -7.98
N ALA A 27 17.08 -31.76 -9.02
CA ALA A 27 17.42 -32.81 -10.00
C ALA A 27 18.03 -34.05 -9.30
N LYS A 28 17.53 -35.21 -9.68
CA LYS A 28 18.05 -36.53 -9.29
C LYS A 28 19.50 -36.71 -9.69
N THR A 29 20.36 -37.00 -8.72
CA THR A 29 21.60 -37.72 -8.96
C THR A 29 21.58 -39.01 -8.12
N GLU A 30 21.69 -40.14 -8.81
CA GLU A 30 21.67 -41.50 -8.28
C GLU A 30 22.98 -41.83 -7.54
N THR A 31 22.82 -42.68 -6.53
CA THR A 31 23.69 -43.71 -5.94
C THR A 31 24.38 -43.41 -4.62
N ALA A 32 23.85 -44.02 -3.57
CA ALA A 32 24.53 -44.96 -2.67
C ALA A 32 23.54 -45.45 -1.58
N LYS A 33 23.68 -46.74 -1.23
CA LYS A 33 22.76 -47.58 -0.45
C LYS A 33 22.87 -47.31 1.08
N PRO A 34 21.88 -47.73 1.85
CA PRO A 34 21.42 -47.03 3.06
C PRO A 34 22.01 -47.58 4.33
N GLU A 35 22.28 -46.69 5.26
CA GLU A 35 22.35 -46.98 6.68
C GLU A 35 21.15 -46.31 7.35
N ALA A 36 20.47 -47.04 8.21
CA ALA A 36 19.20 -46.63 8.80
C ALA A 36 19.40 -45.37 9.62
N ALA A 37 18.91 -44.26 9.10
CA ALA A 37 18.74 -43.02 9.84
C ALA A 37 17.26 -42.93 10.29
N GLU A 38 17.09 -42.69 11.58
CA GLU A 38 15.81 -42.36 12.18
C GLU A 38 15.13 -41.24 11.37
N THR A 39 13.90 -41.53 11.00
CA THR A 39 13.04 -40.57 10.32
C THR A 39 12.74 -39.46 11.31
N GLU A 40 13.50 -38.35 11.30
CA GLU A 40 12.98 -37.11 11.82
C GLU A 40 11.74 -36.78 10.99
N GLU A 41 10.58 -36.90 11.60
CA GLU A 41 9.34 -36.32 11.09
C GLU A 41 9.62 -34.84 10.82
N LEU A 42 9.70 -34.47 9.54
CA LEU A 42 9.67 -33.09 9.12
C LEU A 42 8.35 -32.53 9.65
N LYS A 43 8.42 -31.75 10.72
CA LYS A 43 7.29 -30.92 11.13
C LYS A 43 6.96 -30.06 9.92
N GLU A 44 5.80 -30.29 9.32
CA GLU A 44 5.19 -29.35 8.41
C GLU A 44 5.17 -28.00 9.15
N ASP A 45 5.78 -26.97 8.58
CA ASP A 45 5.74 -25.62 9.12
C ASP A 45 4.26 -25.18 9.09
N GLU A 46 3.59 -25.35 10.23
CA GLU A 46 2.19 -24.92 10.36
C GLU A 46 2.12 -23.41 10.18
N THR A 47 1.39 -22.96 9.17
CA THR A 47 1.10 -21.52 8.98
C THR A 47 0.50 -20.98 10.30
N PRO A 48 1.05 -19.92 10.88
CA PRO A 48 0.56 -19.40 12.15
C PRO A 48 -0.92 -18.99 12.01
N LEU A 49 -1.72 -19.27 13.02
CA LEU A 49 -3.14 -18.93 13.02
C LEU A 49 -3.35 -17.41 12.96
N PHE A 50 -2.46 -16.64 13.61
CA PHE A 50 -2.51 -15.19 13.63
C PHE A 50 -1.17 -14.59 13.27
N GLU A 51 -1.23 -13.50 12.51
CA GLU A 51 -0.09 -12.67 12.16
C GLU A 51 -0.40 -11.22 12.51
N VAL A 52 0.57 -10.52 13.09
CA VAL A 52 0.44 -9.10 13.43
C VAL A 52 1.65 -8.36 12.89
N ALA A 53 1.43 -7.27 12.19
CA ALA A 53 2.49 -6.38 11.74
C ALA A 53 2.20 -4.94 12.14
N LEU A 54 3.24 -4.23 12.55
CA LEU A 54 3.22 -2.82 12.91
C LEU A 54 4.28 -2.12 12.08
N GLN A 55 3.94 -0.99 11.44
CA GLN A 55 4.90 -0.16 10.72
C GLN A 55 4.77 1.31 11.12
N LEU A 56 5.90 1.94 11.31
CA LEU A 56 6.05 3.39 11.36
C LEU A 56 6.87 3.83 10.15
N ASP A 57 6.34 4.77 9.38
CA ASP A 57 7.02 5.35 8.23
C ASP A 57 7.07 6.88 8.35
N VAL A 58 8.25 7.47 8.17
CA VAL A 58 8.44 8.92 8.11
C VAL A 58 8.82 9.29 6.70
N LYS A 59 7.94 10.06 6.03
CA LYS A 59 8.05 10.43 4.61
C LYS A 59 8.22 11.93 4.44
N SER A 60 8.88 12.32 3.36
CA SER A 60 9.01 13.73 2.95
C SER A 60 7.72 14.32 2.38
N ALA A 61 6.78 13.48 1.94
CA ALA A 61 5.48 13.86 1.41
C ALA A 61 4.46 12.71 1.58
N TYR A 62 3.17 13.04 1.53
CA TYR A 62 2.09 12.06 1.45
C TYR A 62 1.51 12.03 0.04
N VAL A 63 1.70 10.90 -0.62
CA VAL A 63 1.16 10.61 -1.96
C VAL A 63 0.33 9.34 -1.87
N SER A 64 -0.89 9.37 -2.39
CA SER A 64 -1.79 8.22 -2.48
C SER A 64 -2.60 8.29 -3.78
N HIS A 65 -2.83 7.15 -4.43
CA HIS A 65 -3.57 7.05 -5.70
C HIS A 65 -3.13 8.09 -6.75
N ASN A 66 -1.81 8.32 -6.89
CA ASN A 66 -1.21 9.33 -7.78
C ASN A 66 -1.67 10.79 -7.53
N ARG A 67 -2.12 11.09 -6.32
CA ARG A 67 -2.42 12.45 -5.83
C ARG A 67 -1.47 12.82 -4.71
N ILE A 68 -1.12 14.10 -4.65
CA ILE A 68 -0.30 14.65 -3.57
C ILE A 68 -1.24 15.18 -2.50
N PHE A 69 -1.28 14.53 -1.33
CA PHE A 69 -2.07 14.95 -0.17
C PHE A 69 -1.30 15.91 0.72
N SER A 70 0.02 15.73 0.82
CA SER A 70 0.92 16.65 1.48
C SER A 70 2.27 16.68 0.74
N ASP A 71 2.82 17.86 0.54
CA ASP A 71 4.17 18.09 0.00
C ASP A 71 5.19 18.38 1.13
N THR A 72 4.84 18.07 2.36
CA THR A 72 5.65 18.24 3.56
C THR A 72 5.77 16.94 4.34
N PRO A 73 6.77 16.86 5.27
CA PRO A 73 6.98 15.63 6.04
C PRO A 73 5.77 15.19 6.83
N VAL A 74 5.52 13.87 6.77
CA VAL A 74 4.45 13.16 7.48
C VAL A 74 5.01 11.97 8.24
N ALA A 75 4.31 11.53 9.29
CA ALA A 75 4.47 10.22 9.89
C ALA A 75 3.23 9.39 9.61
N GLN A 76 3.43 8.15 9.21
CA GLN A 76 2.36 7.19 8.91
C GLN A 76 2.53 5.97 9.79
N TYR A 77 1.42 5.51 10.33
CA TYR A 77 1.33 4.37 11.24
C TYR A 77 0.43 3.33 10.59
N ASP A 78 0.81 2.09 10.67
CA ASP A 78 0.09 0.99 10.06
C ASP A 78 0.08 -0.19 11.02
N LEU A 79 -1.09 -0.77 11.26
CA LEU A 79 -1.31 -1.96 12.06
C LEU A 79 -2.12 -2.96 11.26
N TRP A 80 -1.49 -4.05 10.86
CA TRP A 80 -2.10 -5.19 10.22
C TRP A 80 -2.28 -6.35 11.19
N MET A 81 -3.47 -6.93 11.23
CA MET A 81 -3.79 -8.12 12.01
C MET A 81 -4.50 -9.11 11.12
N GLN A 82 -3.92 -10.28 10.92
CA GLN A 82 -4.45 -11.32 10.04
C GLN A 82 -4.74 -12.58 10.83
N MET A 83 -5.83 -13.24 10.47
CA MET A 83 -6.18 -14.58 10.88
C MET A 83 -6.22 -15.49 9.66
N ASN A 84 -5.39 -16.51 9.63
CA ASN A 84 -5.37 -17.53 8.61
C ASN A 84 -6.50 -18.53 8.87
N LEU A 85 -7.35 -18.74 7.87
CA LEU A 85 -8.49 -19.65 7.95
C LEU A 85 -8.06 -21.10 7.60
N PRO A 86 -8.79 -22.12 8.09
CA PRO A 86 -8.47 -23.50 7.70
C PRO A 86 -8.49 -23.67 6.20
N GLU A 87 -7.63 -24.58 5.71
CA GLU A 87 -7.40 -24.96 4.31
C GLU A 87 -8.43 -24.45 3.30
N TYR A 88 -7.99 -23.88 2.19
CA TYR A 88 -8.82 -23.38 1.08
C TYR A 88 -9.70 -22.14 1.35
N PHE A 89 -9.87 -21.73 2.60
CA PHE A 89 -10.70 -20.56 2.96
C PHE A 89 -9.94 -19.25 2.96
N GLY A 90 -8.62 -19.28 2.75
CA GLY A 90 -7.79 -18.06 2.72
C GLY A 90 -7.60 -17.44 4.09
N TRP A 91 -7.74 -16.11 4.17
CA TRP A 91 -7.49 -15.35 5.40
C TRP A 91 -8.42 -14.12 5.52
N VAL A 92 -8.55 -13.63 6.73
CA VAL A 92 -9.23 -12.36 7.04
C VAL A 92 -8.26 -11.47 7.79
N ALA A 93 -8.23 -10.20 7.45
CA ALA A 93 -7.40 -9.23 8.16
C ALA A 93 -8.16 -7.95 8.47
N VAL A 94 -7.64 -7.26 9.48
CA VAL A 94 -8.00 -5.88 9.80
C VAL A 94 -6.74 -5.04 9.63
N ASP A 95 -6.86 -3.97 8.86
CA ASP A 95 -5.85 -2.96 8.67
C ASP A 95 -6.30 -1.65 9.29
N VAL A 96 -5.41 -1.01 10.06
CA VAL A 96 -5.64 0.28 10.69
C VAL A 96 -4.46 1.18 10.35
N TRP A 97 -4.75 2.20 9.56
CA TRP A 97 -3.73 3.13 9.11
C TRP A 97 -4.02 4.57 9.56
N ALA A 98 -2.98 5.35 9.79
CA ALA A 98 -3.10 6.75 10.17
C ALA A 98 -1.99 7.62 9.59
N ASN A 99 -2.33 8.88 9.27
CA ASN A 99 -1.39 9.88 8.80
C ASN A 99 -1.36 11.10 9.73
N GLN A 100 -0.15 11.54 10.04
CA GLN A 100 0.13 12.69 10.89
C GLN A 100 1.02 13.70 10.16
N GLU A 101 0.55 14.93 10.00
CA GLU A 101 1.34 16.04 9.46
C GLU A 101 2.41 16.50 10.48
N LEU A 102 3.68 16.55 10.05
CA LEU A 102 4.80 16.98 10.88
C LEU A 102 5.19 18.46 10.70
N ASN A 103 4.53 19.20 9.80
CA ASN A 103 4.84 20.61 9.51
C ASN A 103 3.68 21.55 9.86
N LYS A 104 3.99 22.61 10.59
CA LYS A 104 3.03 23.68 10.95
C LYS A 104 2.54 24.53 9.78
N ARG A 105 3.32 24.65 8.70
CA ARG A 105 3.03 25.60 7.61
C ARG A 105 1.71 25.33 6.90
N HIS A 106 1.32 24.06 6.79
CA HIS A 106 0.10 23.65 6.08
C HIS A 106 -1.12 23.54 6.99
N SER A 107 -0.92 23.41 8.29
CA SER A 107 -2.00 23.36 9.27
C SER A 107 -2.87 24.63 9.33
N SER A 108 -2.36 25.77 8.85
CA SER A 108 -3.08 27.04 8.86
C SER A 108 -3.99 27.28 7.66
N ARG A 109 -3.94 26.43 6.62
CA ARG A 109 -4.61 26.67 5.34
C ARG A 109 -5.79 25.76 5.04
N SER A 110 -6.05 24.73 5.86
CA SER A 110 -7.27 23.93 5.68
C SER A 110 -8.48 24.85 5.88
N ARG A 111 -9.19 25.09 4.79
CA ARG A 111 -10.41 25.88 4.79
C ARG A 111 -11.38 25.34 5.81
N GLY A 112 -11.58 26.06 6.89
CA GLY A 112 -12.67 25.84 7.83
C GLY A 112 -12.29 25.49 9.26
N ASN A 113 -11.14 24.88 9.56
CA ASN A 113 -10.83 24.43 10.92
C ASN A 113 -9.56 25.01 11.57
N GLY A 114 -9.06 26.12 11.06
CA GLY A 114 -8.13 26.98 11.81
C GLY A 114 -6.85 26.30 12.29
N GLY A 115 -6.09 25.64 11.42
CA GLY A 115 -4.72 25.29 11.73
C GLY A 115 -4.50 24.16 12.74
N LYS A 116 -5.44 23.25 12.92
CA LYS A 116 -5.41 22.22 13.96
C LYS A 116 -4.76 20.89 13.54
N GLN A 117 -4.20 20.78 12.33
CA GLN A 117 -3.66 19.51 11.83
C GLN A 117 -2.27 19.16 12.38
N PHE A 118 -1.45 20.17 12.70
CA PHE A 118 -0.10 19.91 13.19
C PHE A 118 -0.09 19.12 14.50
N GLY A 119 0.68 18.05 14.50
CA GLY A 119 0.87 17.19 15.67
C GLY A 119 -0.31 16.29 15.99
N GLY A 120 -1.34 16.26 15.15
CA GLY A 120 -2.47 15.36 15.30
C GLY A 120 -2.71 14.50 14.06
N ILE A 121 -3.41 13.41 14.24
CA ILE A 121 -3.82 12.52 13.16
C ILE A 121 -4.82 13.27 12.26
N GLY A 122 -4.45 13.46 11.00
CA GLY A 122 -5.26 14.13 9.98
C GLY A 122 -6.18 13.17 9.23
N GLU A 123 -5.74 11.93 9.06
CA GLU A 123 -6.46 10.85 8.40
C GLU A 123 -6.30 9.57 9.20
N PHE A 124 -7.37 8.81 9.28
CA PHE A 124 -7.41 7.53 9.99
C PHE A 124 -8.31 6.59 9.20
N ASP A 125 -7.74 5.47 8.76
CA ASP A 125 -8.40 4.51 7.90
C ASP A 125 -8.49 3.15 8.57
N TYR A 126 -9.57 2.44 8.29
CA TYR A 126 -9.71 1.03 8.64
C TYR A 126 -10.21 0.24 7.46
N GLU A 127 -9.62 -0.91 7.27
CA GLU A 127 -9.98 -1.85 6.22
C GLU A 127 -10.21 -3.24 6.83
N ILE A 128 -11.28 -3.90 6.45
CA ILE A 128 -11.48 -5.33 6.70
C ILE A 128 -11.28 -6.02 5.37
N VAL A 129 -10.33 -6.93 5.32
CA VAL A 129 -9.90 -7.61 4.10
C VAL A 129 -10.18 -9.10 4.21
N TYR A 130 -10.71 -9.68 3.16
CA TYR A 130 -10.69 -11.12 2.91
C TYR A 130 -9.76 -11.39 1.74
N GLY A 131 -8.91 -12.39 1.86
CA GLY A 131 -8.00 -12.81 0.80
C GLY A 131 -7.96 -14.33 0.62
N ASN A 132 -7.73 -14.74 -0.62
CA ASN A 132 -7.51 -16.13 -0.97
C ASN A 132 -6.64 -16.24 -2.22
N SER A 133 -5.93 -17.37 -2.37
CA SER A 133 -5.08 -17.65 -3.52
C SER A 133 -5.63 -18.81 -4.34
N ILE A 134 -5.68 -18.64 -5.64
CA ILE A 134 -6.10 -19.68 -6.60
C ILE A 134 -4.94 -19.86 -7.60
N GLY A 135 -4.12 -20.87 -7.36
CA GLY A 135 -2.87 -21.04 -8.08
C GLY A 135 -1.97 -19.81 -7.89
N PRO A 136 -1.44 -19.20 -8.97
CA PRO A 136 -0.58 -18.02 -8.86
C PRO A 136 -1.37 -16.70 -8.72
N VAL A 137 -2.69 -16.75 -8.59
CA VAL A 137 -3.52 -15.54 -8.49
C VAL A 137 -3.95 -15.34 -7.05
N ASN A 138 -3.53 -14.22 -6.45
CA ASN A 138 -3.99 -13.75 -5.15
C ASN A 138 -5.18 -12.81 -5.35
N LEU A 139 -6.30 -13.12 -4.72
CA LEU A 139 -7.54 -12.36 -4.80
C LEU A 139 -7.83 -11.72 -3.45
N THR A 140 -8.27 -10.47 -3.46
CA THR A 140 -8.70 -9.76 -2.26
C THR A 140 -10.06 -9.09 -2.47
N ALA A 141 -10.85 -9.03 -1.41
CA ALA A 141 -12.05 -8.21 -1.35
C ALA A 141 -12.05 -7.49 0.00
N SER A 142 -12.36 -6.21 0.03
CA SER A 142 -12.34 -5.48 1.28
C SER A 142 -13.42 -4.41 1.39
N HIS A 143 -13.65 -4.00 2.63
CA HIS A 143 -14.42 -2.83 2.99
C HIS A 143 -13.49 -1.83 3.66
N LEU A 144 -13.28 -0.69 3.02
CA LEU A 144 -12.32 0.34 3.41
C LEU A 144 -13.05 1.62 3.82
N TRP A 145 -12.59 2.24 4.90
CA TRP A 145 -13.16 3.43 5.51
C TRP A 145 -12.10 4.48 5.72
N TYR A 146 -12.18 5.60 5.03
CA TYR A 146 -11.35 6.77 5.26
C TYR A 146 -12.07 7.75 6.17
N THR A 147 -11.40 8.22 7.21
CA THR A 147 -11.90 9.26 8.11
C THR A 147 -10.89 10.37 8.28
N TYR A 148 -11.39 11.59 8.39
CA TYR A 148 -10.57 12.79 8.42
C TYR A 148 -10.87 13.61 9.69
N PRO A 149 -10.48 13.13 10.89
CA PRO A 149 -10.94 13.66 12.17
C PRO A 149 -10.60 15.14 12.41
N ARG A 150 -9.64 15.70 11.67
CA ARG A 150 -9.21 17.10 11.83
C ARG A 150 -9.34 17.95 10.58
N CYS A 151 -9.68 17.38 9.45
CA CYS A 151 -9.75 18.10 8.19
C CYS A 151 -11.13 18.70 7.92
N GLY A 152 -12.16 18.28 8.64
CA GLY A 152 -13.55 18.67 8.38
C GLY A 152 -14.10 18.10 7.07
N TRP A 153 -13.41 17.11 6.51
CA TRP A 153 -13.90 16.35 5.36
C TRP A 153 -14.85 15.26 5.84
N GLY A 154 -15.79 14.91 4.98
CA GLY A 154 -16.66 13.76 5.23
C GLY A 154 -15.88 12.45 5.11
N SER A 155 -16.35 11.42 5.80
CA SER A 155 -15.79 10.08 5.65
C SER A 155 -16.10 9.50 4.27
N GLN A 156 -15.21 8.66 3.75
CA GLN A 156 -15.38 7.95 2.49
C GLN A 156 -15.41 6.45 2.77
N LYS A 157 -16.26 5.72 2.05
CA LYS A 157 -16.42 4.27 2.22
C LYS A 157 -16.35 3.58 0.87
N PHE A 158 -15.51 2.56 0.82
CA PHE A 158 -15.25 1.81 -0.40
C PHE A 158 -15.50 0.32 -0.20
N TRP A 159 -16.05 -0.31 -1.24
CA TRP A 159 -15.78 -1.72 -1.50
C TRP A 159 -14.61 -1.82 -2.46
N THR A 160 -13.71 -2.74 -2.19
CA THR A 160 -12.58 -2.98 -3.08
C THR A 160 -12.51 -4.44 -3.50
N VAL A 161 -12.00 -4.67 -4.70
CA VAL A 161 -11.63 -6.00 -5.20
C VAL A 161 -10.28 -5.89 -5.86
N GLY A 162 -9.37 -6.78 -5.49
CA GLY A 162 -8.02 -6.82 -6.01
C GLY A 162 -7.66 -8.19 -6.58
N ALA A 163 -6.76 -8.19 -7.54
CA ALA A 163 -6.11 -9.39 -8.05
C ALA A 163 -4.63 -9.09 -8.28
N GLU A 164 -3.78 -10.04 -7.90
CA GLU A 164 -2.35 -10.02 -8.12
C GLU A 164 -1.93 -11.35 -8.73
N TYR A 165 -1.08 -11.33 -9.75
CA TYR A 165 -0.54 -12.52 -10.36
C TYR A 165 0.92 -12.69 -9.95
N ASP A 166 1.16 -13.71 -9.13
CA ASP A 166 2.51 -14.04 -8.65
C ASP A 166 3.27 -14.79 -9.75
N ASN A 167 4.43 -14.24 -10.13
CA ASN A 167 5.35 -14.86 -11.06
C ASN A 167 6.79 -14.36 -10.86
N GLU A 168 7.74 -15.13 -11.39
CA GLU A 168 9.17 -14.90 -11.18
C GLU A 168 9.73 -13.63 -11.85
N PHE A 169 9.02 -13.04 -12.83
CA PHE A 169 9.55 -11.91 -13.60
C PHE A 169 9.09 -10.56 -13.05
N VAL A 170 7.79 -10.37 -12.99
CA VAL A 170 7.16 -9.15 -12.50
C VAL A 170 5.76 -9.49 -12.00
N VAL A 171 5.40 -8.96 -10.85
CA VAL A 171 4.09 -9.19 -10.23
C VAL A 171 3.15 -8.06 -10.65
N PRO A 172 2.25 -8.28 -11.61
CA PRO A 172 1.21 -7.33 -11.95
C PRO A 172 0.06 -7.42 -10.95
N SER A 173 -0.52 -6.28 -10.61
CA SER A 173 -1.73 -6.22 -9.79
C SER A 173 -2.71 -5.18 -10.29
N ILE A 174 -3.97 -5.41 -9.99
CA ILE A 174 -5.08 -4.50 -10.23
C ILE A 174 -5.94 -4.44 -8.97
N LYS A 175 -6.33 -3.24 -8.53
CA LYS A 175 -7.29 -3.06 -7.44
C LYS A 175 -8.36 -2.07 -7.88
N PHE A 176 -9.59 -2.49 -7.80
CA PHE A 176 -10.77 -1.71 -8.10
C PHE A 176 -11.35 -1.15 -6.80
N PHE A 177 -11.73 0.12 -6.79
CA PHE A 177 -12.34 0.81 -5.66
C PHE A 177 -13.68 1.39 -6.08
N TRP A 178 -14.71 1.04 -5.37
CA TRP A 178 -16.05 1.58 -5.53
C TRP A 178 -16.41 2.41 -4.30
N GLU A 179 -16.40 3.73 -4.45
CA GLU A 179 -16.88 4.64 -3.41
C GLU A 179 -18.40 4.66 -3.44
N TYR A 180 -19.05 4.04 -2.43
CA TYR A 180 -20.50 3.90 -2.38
C TYR A 180 -21.16 4.84 -1.39
N ALA A 181 -20.40 5.43 -0.46
CA ALA A 181 -20.91 6.37 0.52
C ALA A 181 -19.87 7.43 0.86
N HIS A 182 -20.32 8.66 0.84
CA HIS A 182 -19.58 9.83 1.26
C HIS A 182 -20.53 10.75 2.02
N ASP A 183 -20.10 11.33 3.15
CA ASP A 183 -20.98 12.13 4.01
C ASP A 183 -21.58 13.36 3.30
N ASN A 184 -20.99 13.84 2.23
CA ASN A 184 -21.41 15.04 1.53
C ASN A 184 -21.73 14.85 0.03
N LYS A 185 -21.74 13.61 -0.50
CA LYS A 185 -22.03 13.39 -1.93
C LYS A 185 -22.76 12.08 -2.21
N PRO A 186 -23.71 12.11 -3.14
CA PRO A 186 -24.57 10.97 -3.45
C PRO A 186 -24.08 10.05 -4.56
N ASP A 187 -23.04 10.42 -5.31
CA ASP A 187 -22.74 9.74 -6.57
C ASP A 187 -21.68 8.65 -6.38
N GLU A 188 -21.98 7.47 -6.88
CA GLU A 188 -21.07 6.34 -6.95
C GLU A 188 -19.87 6.68 -7.84
N ALA A 189 -18.67 6.53 -7.33
CA ALA A 189 -17.45 6.85 -8.03
C ALA A 189 -16.48 5.67 -7.99
N PHE A 190 -15.72 5.48 -9.07
CA PHE A 190 -14.78 4.39 -9.22
C PHE A 190 -13.38 4.88 -9.51
N MET A 191 -12.40 4.20 -8.92
CA MET A 191 -11.01 4.31 -9.33
C MET A 191 -10.38 2.92 -9.45
N ILE A 192 -9.35 2.80 -10.28
CA ILE A 192 -8.65 1.55 -10.54
C ILE A 192 -7.16 1.79 -10.43
N ASP A 193 -6.51 1.08 -9.53
CA ASP A 193 -5.06 1.03 -9.43
C ASP A 193 -4.51 -0.12 -10.25
N PHE A 194 -3.49 0.16 -11.04
CA PHE A 194 -2.67 -0.81 -11.74
C PHE A 194 -1.25 -0.71 -11.20
N ALA A 195 -0.64 -1.83 -10.85
CA ALA A 195 0.74 -1.82 -10.41
C ALA A 195 1.53 -2.99 -10.98
N LEU A 196 2.84 -2.75 -11.08
CA LEU A 196 3.85 -3.76 -11.37
C LEU A 196 4.87 -3.70 -10.23
N SER A 197 5.29 -4.84 -9.73
CA SER A 197 6.35 -4.90 -8.73
C SER A 197 7.33 -6.03 -9.01
N ARG A 198 8.57 -5.86 -8.52
CA ARG A 198 9.60 -6.90 -8.53
C ARG A 198 10.46 -6.76 -7.29
N SER A 199 10.66 -7.88 -6.59
CA SER A 199 11.56 -7.97 -5.45
C SER A 199 12.82 -8.76 -5.82
N PHE A 200 13.94 -8.38 -5.23
CA PHE A 200 15.25 -9.03 -5.38
C PHE A 200 15.84 -9.22 -3.99
N GLU A 201 16.19 -10.45 -3.66
CA GLU A 201 16.97 -10.76 -2.48
C GLU A 201 18.43 -10.50 -2.78
N LEU A 202 18.99 -9.40 -2.26
CA LEU A 202 20.39 -9.01 -2.47
C LEU A 202 21.33 -9.79 -1.54
N THR A 203 20.86 -10.04 -0.30
CA THR A 203 21.50 -10.90 0.69
C THR A 203 20.42 -11.56 1.53
N GLU A 204 20.78 -12.46 2.46
CA GLU A 204 19.83 -13.05 3.42
C GLU A 204 19.05 -12.01 4.27
N GLN A 205 19.59 -10.80 4.42
CA GLN A 205 19.01 -9.75 5.26
C GLN A 205 18.52 -8.53 4.46
N LEU A 206 18.99 -8.35 3.22
CA LEU A 206 18.75 -7.16 2.42
C LEU A 206 17.95 -7.50 1.17
N SER A 207 16.80 -6.88 1.01
CA SER A 207 15.99 -6.96 -0.19
C SER A 207 15.80 -5.59 -0.85
N LEU A 208 15.64 -5.61 -2.17
CA LEU A 208 15.33 -4.47 -3.02
C LEU A 208 13.99 -4.73 -3.69
N LYS A 209 13.07 -3.76 -3.64
CA LYS A 209 11.79 -3.81 -4.37
C LYS A 209 11.71 -2.64 -5.33
N LEU A 210 11.33 -2.93 -6.57
CA LEU A 210 10.95 -1.95 -7.58
C LEU A 210 9.44 -1.96 -7.73
N THR A 211 8.84 -0.77 -7.85
CA THR A 211 7.39 -0.61 -8.04
C THR A 211 7.10 0.40 -9.13
N SER A 212 6.00 0.18 -9.82
CA SER A 212 5.49 1.12 -10.83
C SER A 212 3.96 1.07 -10.78
N LYS A 213 3.32 2.19 -10.50
CA LYS A 213 1.88 2.25 -10.23
C LYS A 213 1.22 3.41 -10.96
N THR A 214 0.00 3.18 -11.45
CA THR A 214 -0.87 4.24 -11.99
C THR A 214 -2.30 4.05 -11.51
N THR A 215 -3.04 5.14 -11.36
CA THR A 215 -4.45 5.15 -10.97
C THR A 215 -5.29 5.75 -12.09
N LEU A 216 -6.31 5.02 -12.51
CA LEU A 216 -7.37 5.49 -13.41
C LEU A 216 -8.54 5.97 -12.57
N TYR A 217 -9.00 7.18 -12.83
CA TYR A 217 -10.19 7.77 -12.22
C TYR A 217 -11.30 7.86 -13.25
N THR A 218 -12.48 7.33 -12.92
CA THR A 218 -13.65 7.53 -13.78
C THR A 218 -14.07 9.00 -13.80
N SER A 219 -14.85 9.40 -14.81
CA SER A 219 -15.33 10.77 -14.97
C SER A 219 -16.01 11.33 -13.73
N GLU A 220 -16.83 10.55 -13.06
CA GLU A 220 -17.53 10.98 -11.85
C GLU A 220 -16.55 11.22 -10.68
N TYR A 221 -15.57 10.33 -10.52
CA TYR A 221 -14.54 10.50 -9.49
C TYR A 221 -13.62 11.68 -9.81
N ALA A 222 -13.18 11.83 -11.07
CA ALA A 222 -12.35 12.94 -11.51
C ALA A 222 -13.07 14.28 -11.32
N LYS A 223 -14.36 14.37 -11.67
CA LYS A 223 -15.22 15.53 -11.46
C LYS A 223 -15.32 15.89 -9.97
N TYR A 224 -15.50 14.88 -9.13
CA TYR A 224 -15.62 15.07 -7.70
C TYR A 224 -14.35 15.65 -7.07
N ILE A 225 -13.18 15.00 -7.28
CA ILE A 225 -11.92 15.44 -6.66
C ILE A 225 -11.38 16.76 -7.24
N SER A 226 -11.85 17.17 -8.41
CA SER A 226 -11.44 18.40 -9.11
C SER A 226 -12.44 19.56 -8.98
N ASP A 227 -13.44 19.44 -8.09
CA ASP A 227 -14.54 20.43 -7.97
C ASP A 227 -15.22 20.74 -9.33
N GLY A 228 -15.34 19.72 -10.19
CA GLY A 228 -15.98 19.84 -11.49
C GLY A 228 -15.08 20.32 -12.63
N ALA A 229 -13.79 20.57 -12.38
CA ALA A 229 -12.85 21.02 -13.42
C ALA A 229 -12.52 19.92 -14.45
N LEU A 230 -12.57 18.64 -14.02
CA LEU A 230 -12.40 17.48 -14.89
C LEU A 230 -13.72 16.70 -14.98
N THR A 231 -14.14 16.44 -16.20
CA THR A 231 -15.42 15.74 -16.48
C THR A 231 -15.24 14.43 -17.24
N ASP A 232 -14.02 14.10 -17.56
CA ASP A 232 -13.66 12.88 -18.29
C ASP A 232 -12.88 11.91 -17.39
N THR A 233 -12.84 10.66 -17.81
CA THR A 233 -11.92 9.65 -17.25
C THR A 233 -10.47 10.08 -17.46
N VAL A 234 -9.63 10.01 -16.41
CA VAL A 234 -8.24 10.45 -16.44
C VAL A 234 -7.31 9.49 -15.72
N PHE A 235 -6.05 9.43 -16.18
CA PHE A 235 -4.98 8.83 -15.39
C PHE A 235 -4.37 9.87 -14.45
N GLY A 236 -4.28 9.54 -13.16
CA GLY A 236 -3.75 10.44 -12.15
C GLY A 236 -2.27 10.73 -12.34
N GLY A 237 -1.49 9.68 -12.60
CA GLY A 237 -0.06 9.80 -12.77
C GLY A 237 0.62 8.45 -12.92
N TRP A 238 1.95 8.48 -12.89
CA TRP A 238 2.79 7.31 -12.85
C TRP A 238 3.75 7.45 -11.67
N ASP A 239 3.61 6.57 -10.69
CA ASP A 239 4.42 6.56 -9.47
C ASP A 239 5.40 5.38 -9.54
N ASN A 240 6.68 5.69 -9.64
CA ASN A 240 7.76 4.70 -9.73
C ASN A 240 8.58 4.76 -8.45
N GLY A 241 8.79 3.61 -7.83
CA GLY A 241 9.45 3.51 -6.55
C GLY A 241 10.58 2.48 -6.54
N ILE A 242 11.55 2.77 -5.70
CA ILE A 242 12.60 1.87 -5.27
C ILE A 242 12.59 1.83 -3.74
N SER A 243 12.61 0.64 -3.16
CA SER A 243 12.69 0.46 -1.71
C SER A 243 13.71 -0.59 -1.34
N LEU A 244 14.40 -0.36 -0.23
CA LEU A 244 15.32 -1.29 0.41
C LEU A 244 14.72 -1.70 1.75
N SER A 245 14.80 -2.98 2.09
CA SER A 245 14.43 -3.50 3.39
C SER A 245 15.59 -4.32 3.96
N TYR A 246 15.94 -4.03 5.20
CA TYR A 246 16.98 -4.74 5.95
C TYR A 246 16.39 -5.42 7.17
N ALA A 247 16.44 -6.75 7.21
CA ALA A 247 16.02 -7.55 8.37
C ALA A 247 17.07 -7.42 9.48
N LEU A 248 16.76 -6.65 10.51
CA LEU A 248 17.63 -6.47 11.68
C LEU A 248 17.58 -7.71 12.58
N THR A 249 16.39 -8.27 12.75
CA THR A 249 16.10 -9.54 13.44
C THR A 249 15.01 -10.27 12.66
N ASP A 250 14.60 -11.45 13.14
CA ASP A 250 13.48 -12.19 12.54
C ASP A 250 12.16 -11.41 12.62
N ASN A 251 12.02 -10.49 13.57
CA ASN A 251 10.80 -9.72 13.83
C ASN A 251 10.90 -8.23 13.54
N ILE A 252 12.11 -7.70 13.30
CA ILE A 252 12.33 -6.25 13.10
C ILE A 252 12.99 -6.01 11.77
N SER A 253 12.43 -5.12 10.96
CA SER A 253 13.07 -4.65 9.74
C SER A 253 13.13 -3.12 9.68
N LEU A 254 14.16 -2.64 8.97
CA LEU A 254 14.35 -1.23 8.64
C LEU A 254 14.14 -1.06 7.14
N GLY A 255 13.38 -0.03 6.77
CA GLY A 255 13.10 0.30 5.37
C GLY A 255 13.61 1.68 4.99
N ALA A 256 13.93 1.84 3.71
CA ALA A 256 14.13 3.13 3.07
C ALA A 256 13.55 3.08 1.66
N HIS A 257 12.87 4.14 1.24
CA HIS A 257 12.28 4.18 -0.10
C HIS A 257 12.43 5.56 -0.74
N LEU A 258 12.44 5.56 -2.07
CA LEU A 258 12.44 6.75 -2.90
C LEU A 258 11.47 6.53 -4.06
N ASN A 259 10.57 7.48 -4.26
CA ASN A 259 9.53 7.41 -5.27
C ASN A 259 9.52 8.69 -6.11
N TYR A 260 9.13 8.55 -7.37
CA TYR A 260 8.87 9.67 -8.26
C TYR A 260 7.48 9.52 -8.90
N LEU A 261 6.57 10.38 -8.47
CA LEU A 261 5.27 10.56 -9.12
C LEU A 261 5.40 11.57 -10.25
N TYR A 262 4.96 11.19 -11.45
CA TYR A 262 4.79 12.07 -12.60
C TYR A 262 3.34 12.03 -13.08
N LYS A 263 2.68 13.18 -13.17
CA LYS A 263 1.29 13.27 -13.64
C LYS A 263 1.25 13.14 -15.17
N LEU A 264 0.58 12.08 -15.66
CA LEU A 264 0.54 11.74 -17.08
C LEU A 264 -0.36 12.69 -17.87
N ASP A 265 -1.57 12.94 -17.35
CA ASP A 265 -2.57 13.75 -18.05
C ASP A 265 -2.29 15.24 -17.86
N HIS A 266 -2.20 15.97 -18.99
CA HIS A 266 -2.02 17.42 -19.00
C HIS A 266 -3.14 18.14 -18.22
N ARG A 267 -4.38 17.67 -18.30
CA ARG A 267 -5.52 18.25 -17.59
C ARG A 267 -5.34 18.10 -16.08
N VAL A 268 -4.84 16.95 -15.61
CA VAL A 268 -4.53 16.69 -14.19
C VAL A 268 -3.40 17.59 -13.71
N ARG A 269 -2.36 17.81 -14.52
CA ARG A 269 -1.24 18.71 -14.19
C ARG A 269 -1.67 20.14 -13.91
N HIS A 270 -2.69 20.61 -14.61
CA HIS A 270 -3.18 22.00 -14.52
C HIS A 270 -4.49 22.13 -13.73
N CYS A 271 -4.95 21.07 -13.08
CA CYS A 271 -6.17 21.10 -12.27
C CYS A 271 -5.89 21.57 -10.82
N PRO A 272 -6.35 22.75 -10.41
CA PRO A 272 -6.04 23.28 -9.08
C PRO A 272 -6.61 22.46 -7.91
N GLY A 273 -7.66 21.68 -8.14
CA GLY A 273 -8.31 20.84 -7.12
C GLY A 273 -7.77 19.42 -7.05
N TRP A 274 -6.90 19.02 -7.99
CA TRP A 274 -6.43 17.64 -8.06
C TRP A 274 -5.61 17.20 -6.85
N ASP A 275 -4.62 18.01 -6.47
CA ASP A 275 -3.84 17.79 -5.27
C ASP A 275 -4.60 18.32 -4.05
N SER A 276 -4.30 17.77 -2.88
CA SER A 276 -4.93 18.17 -1.64
C SER A 276 -4.60 19.63 -1.24
N TYR A 277 -5.39 20.17 -0.33
CA TYR A 277 -5.23 21.51 0.24
C TYR A 277 -3.95 21.70 1.07
N SER A 278 -3.23 20.64 1.43
CA SER A 278 -1.95 20.72 2.10
C SER A 278 -0.79 21.07 1.15
N VAL A 279 -1.00 20.97 -0.16
CA VAL A 279 -0.04 21.38 -1.18
C VAL A 279 -0.05 22.90 -1.32
N ASP A 280 1.13 23.55 -1.33
CA ASP A 280 1.24 25.01 -1.43
C ASP A 280 0.78 25.49 -2.81
N SER A 281 -0.48 25.89 -2.92
CA SER A 281 -1.09 26.42 -4.14
C SER A 281 -0.42 27.64 -4.76
N ARG A 282 0.57 28.27 -4.05
CA ARG A 282 1.36 29.38 -4.60
C ARG A 282 2.32 28.94 -5.70
N HIS A 283 2.66 27.66 -5.75
CA HIS A 283 3.54 27.10 -6.77
C HIS A 283 2.80 26.40 -7.91
N GLY A 284 1.47 26.51 -7.96
CA GLY A 284 0.66 25.84 -8.95
C GLY A 284 0.50 24.34 -8.65
N THR A 285 -0.02 23.62 -9.62
CA THR A 285 -0.08 22.15 -9.58
C THR A 285 1.30 21.58 -9.89
N HIS A 286 1.77 20.65 -9.06
CA HIS A 286 3.03 19.97 -9.34
C HIS A 286 2.87 19.04 -10.56
N ASP A 287 3.76 19.13 -11.53
CA ASP A 287 3.84 18.17 -12.63
C ASP A 287 4.25 16.77 -12.15
N GLY A 288 4.97 16.73 -11.03
CA GLY A 288 5.40 15.54 -10.35
C GLY A 288 6.09 15.88 -9.04
N ILE A 289 6.38 14.89 -8.24
CA ILE A 289 7.08 15.02 -6.97
C ILE A 289 8.04 13.84 -6.75
N LEU A 290 9.27 14.17 -6.31
CA LEU A 290 10.18 13.19 -5.76
C LEU A 290 9.96 13.14 -4.24
N TYR A 291 9.67 11.97 -3.71
CA TYR A 291 9.44 11.79 -2.29
C TYR A 291 10.02 10.46 -1.81
N GLY A 292 10.27 10.37 -0.54
CA GLY A 292 10.82 9.16 0.05
C GLY A 292 10.76 9.19 1.55
N GLY A 293 11.16 8.10 2.17
CA GLY A 293 11.08 7.96 3.61
C GLY A 293 11.93 6.83 4.15
N VAL A 294 11.82 6.69 5.46
CA VAL A 294 12.41 5.59 6.22
C VAL A 294 11.35 4.97 7.11
N SER A 295 11.42 3.66 7.27
CA SER A 295 10.44 2.93 8.08
C SER A 295 11.12 1.96 9.05
N VAL A 296 10.38 1.66 10.11
CA VAL A 296 10.65 0.51 10.97
C VAL A 296 9.39 -0.35 11.00
N SER A 297 9.56 -1.66 10.87
CA SER A 297 8.45 -2.61 10.91
C SER A 297 8.73 -3.71 11.92
N LEU A 298 7.67 -4.14 12.61
CA LEU A 298 7.65 -5.23 13.58
C LEU A 298 6.65 -6.28 13.07
N ALA A 299 7.01 -7.56 13.12
CA ALA A 299 6.12 -8.67 12.74
C ALA A 299 6.18 -9.78 13.79
N PHE A 300 5.00 -10.37 14.11
CA PHE A 300 4.84 -11.40 15.16
C PHE A 300 3.93 -12.51 14.67
#